data_5f11f5d9d87001a9bd0c9896a4ba104e
#
_entry.id   5f11f5d9d87001a9bd0c9896a4ba104e
#
_cell.length_a   1.000
_cell.length_b   1.000
_cell.length_c   1.000
_cell.angle_alpha   90.00
_cell.angle_beta   90.00
_cell.angle_gamma   90.00
#
_symmetry.space_group_name_H-M   'P 1'
#
loop_
_entity.id
_entity.type
_entity.pdbx_description
1 polymer ?
#
loop_
_entity_poly.entity_id
_entity_poly.type
_entity_poly.pdbx_seq_one_letter_code
_entity_poly.pdbx_strand_id
1 'polypeptide(L)'
;MTMTSISWQAQWIRAATGLPEVLESAWRAFECMLAEAEVHEDPATPLFPAFVLVATAAANGRDAMLLAPSLPWPPCDTPPGGGQVDGPGEPAQEAARALTSLSQALISRLETAAGSETRSGDRDACRYAAGRARAIYDLLAGAADD
;
A
#
# COMPACT_ATOMS: atom_id res chain seq x y z
N MET A 1 17.74 2.36 -15.20
CA MET A 1 17.06 1.33 -14.40
C MET A 1 15.61 1.74 -14.19
N THR A 2 14.68 0.90 -14.64
CA THR A 2 13.26 1.21 -14.54
C THR A 2 12.76 0.82 -13.16
N MET A 3 12.21 1.78 -12.44
CA MET A 3 11.63 1.52 -11.13
C MET A 3 10.22 0.98 -11.31
N THR A 4 9.87 -0.05 -10.55
CA THR A 4 8.51 -0.58 -10.59
C THR A 4 7.53 0.38 -9.91
N SER A 5 6.25 0.24 -10.22
CA SER A 5 5.20 1.03 -9.59
C SER A 5 5.23 0.87 -8.07
N ILE A 6 5.43 -0.36 -7.61
CA ILE A 6 5.46 -0.68 -6.17
C ILE A 6 6.65 0.00 -5.50
N SER A 7 7.85 -0.09 -6.11
CA SER A 7 9.05 0.55 -5.56
C SER A 7 8.89 2.06 -5.50
N TRP A 8 8.25 2.63 -6.51
CA TRP A 8 7.99 4.07 -6.56
C TRP A 8 7.06 4.50 -5.42
N GLN A 9 6.00 3.73 -5.17
CA GLN A 9 5.08 4.01 -4.08
C GLN A 9 5.79 3.90 -2.72
N ALA A 10 6.68 2.90 -2.56
CA ALA A 10 7.43 2.75 -1.32
C ALA A 10 8.32 3.97 -1.06
N GLN A 11 8.97 4.50 -2.09
CA GLN A 11 9.78 5.70 -1.95
C GLN A 11 8.92 6.91 -1.62
N TRP A 12 7.77 7.03 -2.25
CA TRP A 12 6.87 8.15 -2.00
C TRP A 12 6.40 8.17 -0.54
N ILE A 13 5.92 7.02 -0.02
CA ILE A 13 5.44 6.97 1.37
C ILE A 13 6.57 7.25 2.37
N ARG A 14 7.79 6.77 2.08
CA ARG A 14 8.94 7.03 2.96
C ARG A 14 9.35 8.49 2.95
N ALA A 15 9.21 9.16 1.82
CA ALA A 15 9.61 10.56 1.66
C ALA A 15 8.54 11.55 2.12
N ALA A 16 7.31 11.09 2.35
CA ALA A 16 6.21 11.97 2.70
C ALA A 16 6.48 12.72 4.00
N THR A 17 6.21 14.02 4.00
CA THR A 17 6.37 14.87 5.16
C THR A 17 5.02 15.49 5.52
N GLY A 18 4.65 15.44 6.79
CA GLY A 18 3.36 15.96 7.24
C GLY A 18 2.22 14.98 7.00
N LEU A 19 1.17 15.11 7.83
CA LEU A 19 0.07 14.18 7.82
C LEU A 19 -0.68 14.10 6.49
N PRO A 20 -1.07 15.23 5.86
CA PRO A 20 -1.80 15.14 4.59
C PRO A 20 -1.04 14.37 3.51
N GLU A 21 0.27 14.58 3.42
CA GLU A 21 1.11 13.90 2.44
C GLU A 21 1.23 12.40 2.75
N VAL A 22 1.34 12.04 4.03
CA VAL A 22 1.35 10.64 4.46
C VAL A 22 0.05 9.96 4.09
N LEU A 23 -1.09 10.61 4.37
CA LEU A 23 -2.40 10.04 4.06
C LEU A 23 -2.60 9.85 2.57
N GLU A 24 -2.21 10.84 1.78
CA GLU A 24 -2.34 10.77 0.31
C GLU A 24 -1.46 9.68 -0.28
N SER A 25 -0.21 9.61 0.15
CA SER A 25 0.70 8.57 -0.34
C SER A 25 0.27 7.17 0.11
N ALA A 26 -0.30 7.06 1.32
CA ALA A 26 -0.83 5.78 1.80
C ALA A 26 -2.05 5.35 0.97
N TRP A 27 -2.97 6.27 0.69
CA TRP A 27 -4.12 5.98 -0.16
C TRP A 27 -3.66 5.45 -1.52
N ARG A 28 -2.69 6.12 -2.12
CA ARG A 28 -2.16 5.72 -3.42
C ARG A 28 -1.44 4.38 -3.35
N ALA A 29 -0.73 4.13 -2.26
CA ALA A 29 -0.05 2.84 -2.06
C ALA A 29 -1.05 1.68 -2.00
N PHE A 30 -2.17 1.85 -1.29
CA PHE A 30 -3.20 0.82 -1.25
C PHE A 30 -3.83 0.60 -2.62
N GLU A 31 -4.05 1.67 -3.40
CA GLU A 31 -4.53 1.54 -4.77
C GLU A 31 -3.56 0.74 -5.63
N CYS A 32 -2.27 1.01 -5.48
CA CYS A 32 -1.22 0.30 -6.21
C CYS A 32 -1.21 -1.18 -5.83
N MET A 33 -1.32 -1.48 -4.54
CA MET A 33 -1.33 -2.86 -4.06
C MET A 33 -2.56 -3.62 -4.55
N LEU A 34 -3.72 -2.97 -4.56
CA LEU A 34 -4.94 -3.56 -5.09
C LEU A 34 -4.78 -3.91 -6.57
N ALA A 35 -4.30 -2.97 -7.37
CA ALA A 35 -4.11 -3.19 -8.79
C ALA A 35 -3.12 -4.32 -9.07
N GLU A 36 -2.01 -4.34 -8.33
CA GLU A 36 -1.00 -5.38 -8.50
C GLU A 36 -1.53 -6.75 -8.09
N ALA A 37 -2.26 -6.81 -6.98
CA ALA A 37 -2.85 -8.08 -6.52
C ALA A 37 -3.84 -8.62 -7.54
N GLU A 38 -4.64 -7.76 -8.16
CA GLU A 38 -5.61 -8.18 -9.17
C GLU A 38 -4.93 -8.76 -10.41
N VAL A 39 -3.76 -8.23 -10.78
CA VAL A 39 -2.99 -8.76 -11.91
C VAL A 39 -2.57 -10.21 -11.65
N HIS A 40 -2.32 -10.57 -10.39
CA HIS A 40 -1.84 -11.90 -10.01
C HIS A 40 -2.93 -12.82 -9.50
N GLU A 41 -4.19 -12.46 -9.66
CA GLU A 41 -5.32 -13.32 -9.31
C GLU A 41 -5.55 -14.38 -10.40
N ASP A 42 -4.55 -15.23 -10.60
CA ASP A 42 -4.58 -16.32 -11.57
C ASP A 42 -4.57 -17.65 -10.80
N PRO A 43 -5.63 -18.46 -10.91
CA PRO A 43 -5.69 -19.74 -10.19
C PRO A 43 -4.53 -20.68 -10.50
N ALA A 44 -3.82 -20.48 -11.60
CA ALA A 44 -2.67 -21.30 -11.95
C ALA A 44 -1.42 -20.98 -11.12
N THR A 45 -1.39 -19.83 -10.42
CA THR A 45 -0.24 -19.46 -9.60
C THR A 45 -0.40 -19.97 -8.17
N PRO A 46 0.67 -20.50 -7.53
CA PRO A 46 0.61 -20.94 -6.13
C PRO A 46 0.27 -19.81 -5.15
N LEU A 47 0.55 -18.56 -5.52
CA LEU A 47 0.27 -17.40 -4.68
C LEU A 47 -1.15 -16.85 -4.85
N PHE A 48 -1.97 -17.48 -5.69
CA PHE A 48 -3.32 -17.00 -5.96
C PHE A 48 -4.15 -16.73 -4.70
N PRO A 49 -4.22 -17.66 -3.71
CA PRO A 49 -5.04 -17.39 -2.52
C PRO A 49 -4.55 -16.18 -1.73
N ALA A 50 -3.22 -15.99 -1.65
CA ALA A 50 -2.66 -14.84 -0.95
C ALA A 50 -3.01 -13.54 -1.65
N PHE A 51 -2.90 -13.50 -2.98
CA PHE A 51 -3.21 -12.28 -3.73
C PHE A 51 -4.69 -11.90 -3.64
N VAL A 52 -5.59 -12.87 -3.61
CA VAL A 52 -7.03 -12.58 -3.41
C VAL A 52 -7.25 -11.87 -2.07
N LEU A 53 -6.62 -12.38 -1.01
CA LEU A 53 -6.76 -11.78 0.31
C LEU A 53 -6.04 -10.43 0.41
N VAL A 54 -4.92 -10.27 -0.27
CA VAL A 54 -4.21 -8.99 -0.35
C VAL A 54 -5.09 -7.94 -1.02
N ALA A 55 -5.78 -8.30 -2.11
CA ALA A 55 -6.68 -7.37 -2.79
C ALA A 55 -7.77 -6.86 -1.85
N THR A 56 -8.37 -7.75 -1.06
CA THR A 56 -9.39 -7.37 -0.09
C THR A 56 -8.83 -6.44 0.98
N ALA A 57 -7.68 -6.79 1.55
CA ALA A 57 -7.05 -5.97 2.58
C ALA A 57 -6.64 -4.60 2.04
N ALA A 58 -6.13 -4.54 0.81
CA ALA A 58 -5.73 -3.29 0.19
C ALA A 58 -6.94 -2.38 -0.06
N ALA A 59 -8.05 -2.95 -0.54
CA ALA A 59 -9.27 -2.18 -0.74
C ALA A 59 -9.78 -1.61 0.58
N ASN A 60 -9.74 -2.39 1.66
CA ASN A 60 -10.16 -1.94 2.98
C ASN A 60 -9.25 -0.85 3.52
N GLY A 61 -7.94 -0.96 3.31
CA GLY A 61 -7.00 0.07 3.72
C GLY A 61 -7.20 1.38 2.95
N ARG A 62 -7.41 1.28 1.65
CA ARG A 62 -7.73 2.44 0.81
C ARG A 62 -8.99 3.14 1.30
N ASP A 63 -10.05 2.38 1.58
CA ASP A 63 -11.31 2.96 2.03
C ASP A 63 -11.16 3.63 3.40
N ALA A 64 -10.32 3.07 4.27
CA ALA A 64 -10.02 3.70 5.56
C ALA A 64 -9.35 5.06 5.37
N MET A 65 -8.45 5.20 4.41
CA MET A 65 -7.80 6.48 4.13
C MET A 65 -8.80 7.54 3.69
N LEU A 66 -9.84 7.14 2.94
CA LEU A 66 -10.88 8.08 2.52
C LEU A 66 -11.70 8.61 3.68
N LEU A 67 -11.68 7.93 4.83
CA LEU A 67 -12.38 8.38 6.03
C LEU A 67 -11.54 9.33 6.89
N ALA A 68 -10.27 9.51 6.57
CA ALA A 68 -9.40 10.41 7.33
C ALA A 68 -9.74 11.86 7.00
N PRO A 69 -10.11 12.68 8.01
CA PRO A 69 -10.51 14.06 7.75
C PRO A 69 -9.44 14.91 7.08
N SER A 70 -8.18 14.62 7.33
CA SER A 70 -7.06 15.40 6.81
C SER A 70 -6.57 14.96 5.44
N LEU A 71 -7.19 13.91 4.85
CA LEU A 71 -6.82 13.49 3.50
C LEU A 71 -7.20 14.59 2.49
N PRO A 72 -6.24 15.05 1.66
CA PRO A 72 -6.57 16.01 0.60
C PRO A 72 -7.60 15.43 -0.37
N TRP A 73 -8.55 16.24 -0.77
CA TRP A 73 -9.62 15.79 -1.67
C TRP A 73 -9.72 16.72 -2.88
N PRO A 74 -9.73 16.19 -4.11
CA PRO A 74 -9.50 14.77 -4.42
C PRO A 74 -8.03 14.38 -4.18
N PRO A 75 -7.77 13.11 -3.81
CA PRO A 75 -6.39 12.66 -3.66
C PRO A 75 -5.64 12.73 -4.97
N CYS A 76 -4.34 12.97 -4.90
CA CYS A 76 -3.51 13.06 -6.09
C CYS A 76 -3.32 11.66 -6.69
N ASP A 77 -3.65 11.52 -7.98
CA ASP A 77 -3.54 10.25 -8.68
C ASP A 77 -2.12 9.97 -9.17
N THR A 78 -1.27 10.99 -9.20
CA THR A 78 0.08 10.87 -9.75
C THR A 78 1.10 11.13 -8.66
N PRO A 79 2.07 10.22 -8.43
CA PRO A 79 3.13 10.44 -7.47
C PRO A 79 3.95 11.67 -7.84
N PRO A 80 4.55 12.37 -6.83
CA PRO A 80 5.48 13.45 -7.12
C PRO A 80 6.62 12.95 -8.01
N GLY A 81 6.97 13.72 -9.03
CA GLY A 81 7.99 13.33 -9.98
C GLY A 81 7.49 12.57 -11.19
N GLY A 82 6.18 12.31 -11.25
CA GLY A 82 5.54 11.78 -12.46
C GLY A 82 6.03 10.41 -12.89
N GLY A 83 6.24 9.50 -11.93
CA GLY A 83 6.74 8.17 -12.25
C GLY A 83 5.77 7.39 -13.10
N GLN A 84 6.19 7.06 -14.32
CA GLN A 84 5.50 6.10 -15.17
C GLN A 84 6.23 4.78 -15.12
N VAL A 85 5.47 3.70 -15.01
CA VAL A 85 6.06 2.37 -15.06
C VAL A 85 5.73 1.78 -16.42
N ASP A 86 6.78 1.54 -17.20
CA ASP A 86 6.65 0.92 -18.50
C ASP A 86 7.05 -0.56 -18.40
N GLY A 87 6.35 -1.39 -19.15
CA GLY A 87 6.71 -2.77 -19.30
C GLY A 87 5.74 -3.74 -18.66
N PRO A 88 5.98 -5.03 -18.85
CA PRO A 88 5.15 -6.07 -18.28
C PRO A 88 5.22 -6.05 -16.75
N GLY A 89 4.17 -6.51 -16.10
CA GLY A 89 4.15 -6.66 -14.66
C GLY A 89 5.22 -7.62 -14.17
N GLU A 90 5.60 -7.48 -12.91
CA GLU A 90 6.59 -8.36 -12.32
C GLU A 90 6.06 -9.78 -12.16
N PRO A 91 6.95 -10.79 -12.19
CA PRO A 91 6.55 -12.14 -11.79
C PRO A 91 5.96 -12.13 -10.37
N ALA A 92 5.04 -13.07 -10.12
CA ALA A 92 4.32 -13.11 -8.86
C ALA A 92 5.23 -13.09 -7.63
N GLN A 93 6.34 -13.82 -7.67
CA GLN A 93 7.29 -13.87 -6.55
C GLN A 93 7.93 -12.51 -6.27
N GLU A 94 8.34 -11.83 -7.33
CA GLU A 94 8.95 -10.50 -7.19
C GLU A 94 7.92 -9.47 -6.76
N ALA A 95 6.70 -9.58 -7.29
CA ALA A 95 5.60 -8.71 -6.86
C ALA A 95 5.31 -8.90 -5.38
N ALA A 96 5.29 -10.15 -4.90
CA ALA A 96 5.07 -10.44 -3.48
C ALA A 96 6.14 -9.80 -2.59
N ARG A 97 7.41 -9.88 -2.99
CA ARG A 97 8.50 -9.25 -2.24
C ARG A 97 8.37 -7.73 -2.21
N ALA A 98 8.05 -7.15 -3.36
CA ALA A 98 7.90 -5.70 -3.46
C ALA A 98 6.70 -5.21 -2.63
N LEU A 99 5.58 -5.94 -2.67
CA LEU A 99 4.41 -5.61 -1.86
C LEU A 99 4.69 -5.77 -0.37
N THR A 100 5.49 -6.78 0.02
CA THR A 100 5.93 -6.94 1.41
C THR A 100 6.70 -5.71 1.87
N SER A 101 7.64 -5.24 1.06
CA SER A 101 8.43 -4.05 1.37
C SER A 101 7.56 -2.80 1.48
N LEU A 102 6.62 -2.64 0.56
CA LEU A 102 5.68 -1.51 0.59
C LEU A 102 4.81 -1.57 1.85
N SER A 103 4.35 -2.76 2.21
CA SER A 103 3.55 -2.95 3.43
C SER A 103 4.32 -2.53 4.68
N GLN A 104 5.60 -2.87 4.77
CA GLN A 104 6.45 -2.46 5.89
C GLN A 104 6.55 -0.93 5.98
N ALA A 105 6.73 -0.27 4.85
CA ALA A 105 6.79 1.18 4.81
C ALA A 105 5.47 1.80 5.26
N LEU A 106 4.35 1.24 4.80
CA LEU A 106 3.01 1.70 5.20
C LEU A 106 2.79 1.53 6.70
N ILE A 107 3.10 0.34 7.24
CA ILE A 107 2.94 0.07 8.68
C ILE A 107 3.69 1.12 9.48
N SER A 108 4.96 1.32 9.16
CA SER A 108 5.82 2.25 9.88
C SER A 108 5.26 3.67 9.85
N ARG A 109 4.91 4.17 8.66
CA ARG A 109 4.45 5.54 8.51
C ARG A 109 3.08 5.77 9.12
N LEU A 110 2.17 4.81 8.98
CA LEU A 110 0.83 4.92 9.52
C LEU A 110 0.83 4.80 11.04
N GLU A 111 1.64 3.91 11.60
CA GLU A 111 1.77 3.81 13.06
C GLU A 111 2.37 5.07 13.66
N THR A 112 3.38 5.65 13.00
CA THR A 112 3.97 6.92 13.43
C THR A 112 2.93 8.03 13.38
N ALA A 113 2.15 8.10 12.31
CA ALA A 113 1.10 9.10 12.17
C ALA A 113 0.03 8.94 13.27
N ALA A 114 -0.36 7.69 13.56
CA ALA A 114 -1.35 7.41 14.59
C ALA A 114 -0.83 7.76 16.00
N GLY A 115 0.47 7.68 16.22
CA GLY A 115 1.09 8.02 17.50
C GLY A 115 1.31 9.52 17.69
N SER A 116 1.20 10.31 16.62
CA SER A 116 1.38 11.76 16.68
C SER A 116 0.11 12.45 17.19
N GLU A 117 0.22 13.75 17.48
CA GLU A 117 -0.94 14.55 17.83
C GLU A 117 -1.81 14.77 16.59
N THR A 118 -2.76 13.89 16.38
CA THR A 118 -3.67 13.97 15.25
C THR A 118 -5.11 14.02 15.75
N ARG A 119 -6.01 14.43 14.88
CA ARG A 119 -7.45 14.33 15.16
C ARG A 119 -7.81 12.86 15.33
N SER A 120 -8.81 12.58 16.17
CA SER A 120 -9.20 11.20 16.44
C SER A 120 -9.59 10.44 15.16
N GLY A 121 -10.28 11.11 14.22
CA GLY A 121 -10.65 10.49 12.96
C GLY A 121 -9.44 10.09 12.12
N ASP A 122 -8.41 10.94 12.06
CA ASP A 122 -7.16 10.64 11.36
C ASP A 122 -6.44 9.48 12.05
N ARG A 123 -6.40 9.51 13.38
CA ARG A 123 -5.74 8.47 14.16
C ARG A 123 -6.40 7.12 13.94
N ASP A 124 -7.72 7.07 14.01
CA ASP A 124 -8.47 5.83 13.82
C ASP A 124 -8.28 5.27 12.42
N ALA A 125 -8.31 6.14 11.41
CA ALA A 125 -8.07 5.74 10.02
C ALA A 125 -6.66 5.18 9.85
N CYS A 126 -5.65 5.83 10.42
CA CYS A 126 -4.27 5.37 10.35
C CYS A 126 -4.07 4.03 11.05
N ARG A 127 -4.67 3.84 12.21
CA ARG A 127 -4.57 2.57 12.95
C ARG A 127 -5.23 1.44 12.19
N TYR A 128 -6.41 1.67 11.66
CA TYR A 128 -7.11 0.66 10.88
C TYR A 128 -6.31 0.31 9.62
N ALA A 129 -5.83 1.31 8.90
CA ALA A 129 -5.06 1.10 7.68
C ALA A 129 -3.73 0.40 7.97
N ALA A 130 -3.06 0.74 9.09
CA ALA A 130 -1.84 0.04 9.50
C ALA A 130 -2.12 -1.44 9.75
N GLY A 131 -3.28 -1.75 10.36
CA GLY A 131 -3.70 -3.14 10.56
C GLY A 131 -3.91 -3.89 9.24
N ARG A 132 -4.46 -3.20 8.24
CA ARG A 132 -4.62 -3.82 6.91
C ARG A 132 -3.28 -4.03 6.22
N ALA A 133 -2.37 -3.06 6.34
CA ALA A 133 -1.02 -3.22 5.80
C ALA A 133 -0.28 -4.38 6.48
N ARG A 134 -0.46 -4.55 7.78
CA ARG A 134 0.13 -5.68 8.50
C ARG A 134 -0.45 -7.00 8.03
N ALA A 135 -1.76 -7.05 7.77
CA ALA A 135 -2.39 -8.25 7.22
C ALA A 135 -1.79 -8.61 5.86
N ILE A 136 -1.55 -7.61 5.01
CA ILE A 136 -0.92 -7.83 3.70
C ILE A 136 0.50 -8.39 3.90
N TYR A 137 1.26 -7.79 4.79
CA TYR A 137 2.62 -8.25 5.10
C TYR A 137 2.61 -9.71 5.53
N ASP A 138 1.74 -10.07 6.47
CA ASP A 138 1.68 -11.43 7.00
C ASP A 138 1.28 -12.45 5.94
N LEU A 139 0.32 -12.09 5.09
CA LEU A 139 -0.14 -12.96 4.00
C LEU A 139 0.98 -13.26 3.02
N LEU A 140 1.73 -12.23 2.62
CA LEU A 140 2.76 -12.37 1.61
C LEU A 140 4.04 -12.98 2.18
N ALA A 141 4.41 -12.63 3.41
CA ALA A 141 5.58 -13.19 4.06
C ALA A 141 5.40 -14.69 4.28
N GLY A 142 4.20 -15.11 4.72
CA GLY A 142 3.90 -16.52 4.90
C GLY A 142 3.90 -17.29 3.59
N ALA A 143 3.34 -16.69 2.53
CA ALA A 143 3.30 -17.34 1.22
C ALA A 143 4.68 -17.45 0.57
N ALA A 144 5.54 -16.45 0.81
CA ALA A 144 6.88 -16.45 0.21
C ALA A 144 7.82 -17.47 0.85
N ASP A 145 7.54 -17.92 2.07
CA ASP A 145 8.36 -18.89 2.79
C ASP A 145 8.06 -20.34 2.40
N ASP A 146 7.03 -20.57 1.62
CA ASP A 146 6.63 -21.91 1.18
C ASP A 146 7.31 -22.30 -0.16
#